data_6d11714fab0532671b177e9c672b93a5
#
_entry.id   6d11714fab0532671b177e9c672b93a5
#
_cell.length_a   1.000
_cell.length_b   1.000
_cell.length_c   1.000
_cell.angle_alpha   90.00
_cell.angle_beta   90.00
_cell.angle_gamma   90.00
#
_symmetry.space_group_name_H-M   'P 1'
#
loop_
_entity.id
_entity.type
_entity.pdbx_description
1 polymer ?
#
loop_
_entity_poly.entity_id
_entity_poly.type
_entity_poly.pdbx_seq_one_letter_code
_entity_poly.pdbx_strand_id
1 'polypeptide(L)'
;MTLVHSTNSPAVIAGAGTMALEMVEQQPGLDAVIIALGGGSQCVGAIAVAAAKAPKMKVFAVGAAGAPAQHDSWHRGERLTGVPVKTFAEGIGTGSAYEMTFDALREGLEDFISVTEDAMYQAIRDLIRVTHNLPEGAGAAGLAGLRSLAPRLAGRNVAIVMCGGNLDSASLARVLA
;
A
#
# COMPACT_ATOMS: atom_id res chain seq x y z
N MET A 1 -8.40 -21.76 20.79
CA MET A 1 -8.27 -21.15 19.44
C MET A 1 -7.44 -19.90 19.60
N THR A 2 -6.36 -19.71 18.84
CA THR A 2 -5.50 -18.53 18.93
C THR A 2 -5.92 -17.54 17.85
N LEU A 3 -6.26 -16.30 18.23
CA LEU A 3 -6.55 -15.23 17.28
C LEU A 3 -5.22 -14.69 16.72
N VAL A 4 -5.06 -14.70 15.41
CA VAL A 4 -3.96 -14.03 14.70
C VAL A 4 -4.56 -12.82 14.00
N HIS A 5 -4.20 -11.62 14.47
CA HIS A 5 -4.66 -10.38 13.84
C HIS A 5 -3.91 -10.14 12.53
N SER A 6 -4.64 -9.82 11.46
CA SER A 6 -4.09 -9.68 10.09
C SER A 6 -3.01 -8.58 9.93
N THR A 7 -2.88 -7.70 10.90
CA THR A 7 -1.99 -6.52 10.84
C THR A 7 -1.25 -6.30 12.16
N ASN A 8 -1.97 -6.34 13.26
CA ASN A 8 -1.47 -5.96 14.60
C ASN A 8 -0.78 -7.15 15.28
N SER A 9 0.22 -7.73 14.60
CA SER A 9 0.99 -8.90 15.05
C SER A 9 2.42 -8.83 14.52
N PRO A 10 3.45 -8.95 15.37
CA PRO A 10 4.85 -8.93 14.95
C PRO A 10 5.17 -10.03 13.92
N ALA A 11 4.63 -11.23 14.10
CA ALA A 11 4.84 -12.33 13.18
C ALA A 11 4.24 -12.07 11.79
N VAL A 12 3.06 -11.40 11.72
CA VAL A 12 2.43 -11.02 10.46
C VAL A 12 3.24 -9.91 9.78
N ILE A 13 3.73 -8.92 10.53
CA ILE A 13 4.60 -7.86 9.99
C ILE A 13 5.90 -8.45 9.43
N ALA A 14 6.54 -9.36 10.17
CA ALA A 14 7.76 -10.03 9.72
C ALA A 14 7.52 -10.85 8.44
N GLY A 15 6.42 -11.63 8.38
CA GLY A 15 6.02 -12.38 7.19
C GLY A 15 5.74 -11.45 6.00
N ALA A 16 5.03 -10.35 6.19
CA ALA A 16 4.77 -9.38 5.14
C ALA A 16 6.06 -8.68 4.64
N GLY A 17 7.06 -8.54 5.50
CA GLY A 17 8.37 -7.98 5.17
C GLY A 17 9.18 -8.83 4.19
N THR A 18 8.93 -10.15 4.09
CA THR A 18 9.64 -11.03 3.15
C THR A 18 9.45 -10.59 1.70
N MET A 19 8.30 -10.01 1.36
CA MET A 19 8.05 -9.40 0.06
C MET A 19 9.10 -8.34 -0.28
N ALA A 20 9.35 -7.41 0.62
CA ALA A 20 10.34 -6.35 0.40
C ALA A 20 11.78 -6.89 0.40
N LEU A 21 12.06 -7.94 1.19
CA LEU A 21 13.35 -8.62 1.17
C LEU A 21 13.64 -9.23 -0.20
N GLU A 22 12.69 -9.97 -0.77
CA GLU A 22 12.81 -10.54 -2.11
C GLU A 22 12.99 -9.46 -3.19
N MET A 23 12.26 -8.33 -3.09
CA MET A 23 12.43 -7.21 -4.01
C MET A 23 13.85 -6.64 -3.99
N VAL A 24 14.42 -6.41 -2.80
CA VAL A 24 15.77 -5.88 -2.64
C VAL A 24 16.83 -6.88 -3.12
N GLU A 25 16.60 -8.18 -2.92
CA GLU A 25 17.49 -9.22 -3.42
C GLU A 25 17.45 -9.34 -4.95
N GLN A 26 16.27 -9.23 -5.56
CA GLN A 26 16.10 -9.29 -7.02
C GLN A 26 16.56 -8.01 -7.71
N GLN A 27 16.38 -6.85 -7.07
CA GLN A 27 16.72 -5.54 -7.60
C GLN A 27 17.45 -4.69 -6.54
N PRO A 28 18.76 -4.88 -6.35
CA PRO A 28 19.53 -4.19 -5.29
C PRO A 28 19.61 -2.67 -5.45
N GLY A 29 19.28 -2.13 -6.62
CA GLY A 29 19.31 -0.70 -6.91
C GLY A 29 17.97 0.02 -6.82
N LEU A 30 17.01 -0.49 -6.05
CA LEU A 30 15.73 0.19 -5.84
C LEU A 30 15.91 1.50 -5.07
N ASP A 31 15.39 2.58 -5.64
CA ASP A 31 15.32 3.90 -4.99
C ASP A 31 14.04 4.07 -4.17
N ALA A 32 12.94 3.41 -4.58
CA ALA A 32 11.66 3.52 -3.91
C ALA A 32 10.79 2.28 -4.09
N VAL A 33 9.93 2.03 -3.10
CA VAL A 33 8.82 1.08 -3.19
C VAL A 33 7.51 1.77 -2.81
N ILE A 34 6.44 1.52 -3.56
CA ILE A 34 5.11 2.08 -3.33
C ILE A 34 4.16 0.94 -2.98
N ILE A 35 3.54 1.02 -1.81
CA ILE A 35 2.75 -0.05 -1.21
C ILE A 35 1.38 0.47 -0.83
N ALA A 36 0.32 -0.25 -1.20
CA ALA A 36 -1.03 0.00 -0.73
C ALA A 36 -1.12 -0.23 0.79
N LEU A 37 -1.72 0.71 1.53
CA LEU A 37 -1.78 0.66 2.97
C LEU A 37 -3.22 0.55 3.49
N GLY A 38 -3.57 -0.61 4.00
CA GLY A 38 -4.73 -0.83 4.87
C GLY A 38 -4.29 -0.82 6.33
N GLY A 39 -3.97 -1.98 6.89
CA GLY A 39 -3.48 -2.08 8.28
C GLY A 39 -2.02 -1.72 8.50
N GLY A 40 -1.19 -1.71 7.45
CA GLY A 40 0.19 -1.23 7.49
C GLY A 40 1.26 -2.32 7.63
N SER A 41 0.91 -3.61 7.77
CA SER A 41 1.92 -4.67 7.98
C SER A 41 2.95 -4.75 6.85
N GLN A 42 2.54 -4.64 5.59
CA GLN A 42 3.45 -4.66 4.44
C GLN A 42 4.40 -3.45 4.45
N CYS A 43 3.88 -2.25 4.72
CA CYS A 43 4.70 -1.04 4.79
C CYS A 43 5.71 -1.11 5.94
N VAL A 44 5.29 -1.52 7.14
CA VAL A 44 6.21 -1.67 8.30
C VAL A 44 7.26 -2.73 8.03
N GLY A 45 6.88 -3.87 7.43
CA GLY A 45 7.82 -4.88 7.00
C GLY A 45 8.84 -4.35 5.98
N ALA A 46 8.39 -3.56 4.99
CA ALA A 46 9.26 -2.92 4.01
C ALA A 46 10.20 -1.87 4.63
N ILE A 47 9.72 -1.08 5.59
CA ILE A 47 10.53 -0.13 6.35
C ILE A 47 11.66 -0.85 7.10
N ALA A 48 11.33 -1.96 7.79
CA ALA A 48 12.34 -2.76 8.49
C ALA A 48 13.40 -3.34 7.55
N VAL A 49 12.98 -3.85 6.39
CA VAL A 49 13.90 -4.35 5.35
C VAL A 49 14.75 -3.22 4.77
N ALA A 50 14.15 -2.07 4.46
CA ALA A 50 14.88 -0.91 3.97
C ALA A 50 15.98 -0.50 4.95
N ALA A 51 15.66 -0.35 6.23
CA ALA A 51 16.63 0.00 7.27
C ALA A 51 17.78 -1.00 7.37
N ALA A 52 17.51 -2.30 7.22
CA ALA A 52 18.49 -3.35 7.40
C ALA A 52 19.32 -3.67 6.14
N LYS A 53 18.77 -3.55 4.94
CA LYS A 53 19.35 -4.07 3.70
C LYS A 53 19.48 -3.03 2.58
N ALA A 54 18.63 -2.01 2.57
CA ALA A 54 18.59 -1.02 1.50
C ALA A 54 18.31 0.40 2.06
N PRO A 55 19.20 0.99 2.88
CA PRO A 55 18.93 2.22 3.63
C PRO A 55 18.69 3.46 2.76
N LYS A 56 18.94 3.37 1.46
CA LYS A 56 18.62 4.43 0.48
C LYS A 56 17.23 4.29 -0.11
N MET A 57 16.62 3.10 -0.03
CA MET A 57 15.29 2.85 -0.57
C MET A 57 14.23 3.53 0.28
N LYS A 58 13.39 4.33 -0.36
CA LYS A 58 12.27 5.03 0.27
C LYS A 58 10.99 4.21 0.19
N VAL A 59 10.22 4.21 1.27
CA VAL A 59 8.94 3.52 1.33
C VAL A 59 7.81 4.55 1.26
N PHE A 60 6.94 4.44 0.27
CA PHE A 60 5.76 5.27 0.10
C PHE A 60 4.50 4.45 0.35
N ALA A 61 3.56 5.02 1.08
CA ALA A 61 2.26 4.41 1.28
C ALA A 61 1.19 5.04 0.39
N VAL A 62 0.20 4.24 0.00
CA VAL A 62 -0.98 4.69 -0.75
C VAL A 62 -2.24 4.20 -0.07
N GLY A 63 -3.12 5.12 0.31
CA GLY A 63 -4.45 4.85 0.86
C GLY A 63 -5.57 5.22 -0.12
N ALA A 64 -6.75 4.66 0.10
CA ALA A 64 -7.95 5.07 -0.61
C ALA A 64 -8.53 6.35 0.02
N ALA A 65 -8.92 7.33 -0.79
CA ALA A 65 -9.56 8.57 -0.31
C ALA A 65 -10.87 8.28 0.47
N GLY A 66 -11.55 7.19 0.11
CA GLY A 66 -12.74 6.74 0.83
C GLY A 66 -12.49 5.99 2.14
N ALA A 67 -11.21 5.78 2.53
CA ALA A 67 -10.79 5.16 3.80
C ALA A 67 -9.65 5.96 4.45
N PRO A 68 -9.90 7.20 4.90
CA PRO A 68 -8.85 8.16 5.24
C PRO A 68 -8.17 7.92 6.59
N ALA A 69 -8.67 7.03 7.43
CA ALA A 69 -8.23 6.88 8.82
C ALA A 69 -6.70 6.79 8.99
N GLN A 70 -6.05 5.94 8.23
CA GLN A 70 -4.59 5.76 8.31
C GLN A 70 -3.82 6.95 7.76
N HIS A 71 -4.23 7.45 6.58
CA HIS A 71 -3.63 8.62 5.95
C HIS A 71 -3.71 9.84 6.87
N ASP A 72 -4.90 10.15 7.37
CA ASP A 72 -5.11 11.31 8.24
C ASP A 72 -4.40 11.14 9.59
N SER A 73 -4.36 9.92 10.13
CA SER A 73 -3.59 9.63 11.35
C SER A 73 -2.11 9.94 11.17
N TRP A 74 -1.53 9.50 10.06
CA TRP A 74 -0.12 9.73 9.76
C TRP A 74 0.20 11.21 9.64
N HIS A 75 -0.60 11.98 8.90
CA HIS A 75 -0.40 13.42 8.71
C HIS A 75 -0.64 14.25 9.98
N ARG A 76 -1.62 13.86 10.80
CA ARG A 76 -1.91 14.57 12.08
C ARG A 76 -0.98 14.19 13.21
N GLY A 77 -0.33 13.04 13.12
CA GLY A 77 0.50 12.53 14.20
C GLY A 77 -0.27 11.92 15.35
N GLU A 78 -1.56 11.58 15.15
CA GLU A 78 -2.43 10.96 16.13
C GLU A 78 -3.27 9.84 15.52
N ARG A 79 -3.53 8.78 16.27
CA ARG A 79 -4.33 7.66 15.80
C ARG A 79 -5.82 7.99 15.79
N LEU A 80 -6.42 7.98 14.60
CA LEU A 80 -7.86 8.06 14.42
C LEU A 80 -8.46 6.65 14.41
N THR A 81 -9.64 6.51 15.00
CA THR A 81 -10.42 5.26 15.05
C THR A 81 -11.89 5.53 14.79
N GLY A 82 -12.60 4.52 14.24
CA GLY A 82 -14.04 4.66 13.98
C GLY A 82 -14.38 5.62 12.85
N VAL A 83 -13.44 5.91 11.95
CA VAL A 83 -13.67 6.78 10.79
C VAL A 83 -14.49 6.00 9.75
N PRO A 84 -15.54 6.59 9.16
CA PRO A 84 -16.33 5.95 8.12
C PRO A 84 -15.46 5.53 6.92
N VAL A 85 -15.80 4.37 6.33
CA VAL A 85 -15.12 3.80 5.17
C VAL A 85 -16.10 3.72 4.01
N LYS A 86 -15.71 4.25 2.86
CA LYS A 86 -16.48 4.18 1.61
C LYS A 86 -15.51 3.99 0.44
N THR A 87 -15.06 2.76 0.23
CA THR A 87 -14.18 2.39 -0.88
C THR A 87 -14.52 1.00 -1.40
N PHE A 88 -14.36 0.77 -2.71
CA PHE A 88 -14.43 -0.58 -3.29
C PHE A 88 -13.12 -1.35 -3.07
N ALA A 89 -12.04 -0.68 -2.71
CA ALA A 89 -10.74 -1.30 -2.43
C ALA A 89 -10.72 -1.88 -1.00
N GLU A 90 -11.44 -2.97 -0.78
CA GLU A 90 -11.65 -3.58 0.54
C GLU A 90 -10.34 -3.92 1.26
N GLY A 91 -9.31 -4.37 0.52
CA GLY A 91 -8.00 -4.71 1.09
C GLY A 91 -7.27 -3.55 1.77
N ILE A 92 -7.67 -2.30 1.48
CA ILE A 92 -7.15 -1.08 2.14
C ILE A 92 -8.27 -0.26 2.81
N GLY A 93 -9.48 -0.82 2.89
CA GLY A 93 -10.66 -0.22 3.50
C GLY A 93 -10.64 -0.33 5.02
N THR A 94 -9.85 0.48 5.73
CA THR A 94 -9.82 0.49 7.20
C THR A 94 -10.27 1.81 7.78
N GLY A 95 -11.10 1.75 8.85
CA GLY A 95 -11.59 2.91 9.59
C GLY A 95 -10.73 3.28 10.81
N SER A 96 -9.58 2.66 10.99
CA SER A 96 -8.74 2.89 12.17
C SER A 96 -7.26 2.76 11.88
N ALA A 97 -6.45 3.56 12.57
CA ALA A 97 -5.01 3.36 12.66
C ALA A 97 -4.68 2.38 13.79
N TYR A 98 -3.78 1.44 13.51
CA TYR A 98 -3.43 0.36 14.44
C TYR A 98 -2.20 0.74 15.27
N GLU A 99 -2.24 0.39 16.56
CA GLU A 99 -1.20 0.76 17.53
C GLU A 99 0.19 0.28 17.13
N MET A 100 0.29 -1.01 16.77
CA MET A 100 1.59 -1.62 16.49
C MET A 100 2.26 -1.08 15.22
N THR A 101 1.49 -0.58 14.25
CA THR A 101 2.04 -0.09 12.99
C THR A 101 2.23 1.43 12.96
N PHE A 102 1.52 2.17 13.80
CA PHE A 102 1.42 3.62 13.70
C PHE A 102 2.76 4.34 13.81
N ASP A 103 3.51 4.08 14.89
CA ASP A 103 4.78 4.77 15.13
C ASP A 103 5.81 4.42 14.06
N ALA A 104 5.92 3.12 13.70
CA ALA A 104 6.82 2.69 12.64
C ALA A 104 6.48 3.30 11.28
N LEU A 105 5.20 3.48 10.96
CA LEU A 105 4.76 4.17 9.74
C LEU A 105 5.13 5.66 9.77
N ARG A 106 4.94 6.32 10.91
CA ARG A 106 5.27 7.74 11.05
C ARG A 106 6.77 8.02 10.90
N GLU A 107 7.59 7.15 11.43
CA GLU A 107 9.05 7.31 11.42
C GLU A 107 9.67 6.85 10.10
N GLY A 108 9.09 5.84 9.45
CA GLY A 108 9.74 5.14 8.36
C GLY A 108 9.20 5.42 6.96
N LEU A 109 7.99 5.97 6.81
CA LEU A 109 7.48 6.35 5.49
C LEU A 109 8.10 7.65 5.01
N GLU A 110 8.48 7.68 3.74
CA GLU A 110 8.88 8.93 3.05
C GLU A 110 7.68 9.83 2.80
N ASP A 111 6.51 9.23 2.47
CA ASP A 111 5.25 9.94 2.28
C ASP A 111 4.08 8.95 2.32
N PHE A 112 2.91 9.48 2.64
CA PHE A 112 1.65 8.75 2.59
C PHE A 112 0.64 9.54 1.77
N ILE A 113 0.30 9.05 0.58
CA ILE A 113 -0.62 9.71 -0.33
C ILE A 113 -1.97 9.01 -0.38
N SER A 114 -2.99 9.76 -0.76
CA SER A 114 -4.34 9.27 -0.95
C SER A 114 -4.71 9.30 -2.44
N VAL A 115 -5.39 8.24 -2.93
CA VAL A 115 -5.86 8.15 -4.31
C VAL A 115 -7.37 7.98 -4.37
N THR A 116 -7.99 8.50 -5.42
CA THR A 116 -9.43 8.39 -5.64
C THR A 116 -9.82 7.01 -6.16
N GLU A 117 -11.11 6.66 -6.01
CA GLU A 117 -11.68 5.44 -6.59
C GLU A 117 -11.44 5.37 -8.11
N ASP A 118 -11.67 6.47 -8.82
CA ASP A 118 -11.47 6.52 -10.28
C ASP A 118 -10.02 6.33 -10.69
N ALA A 119 -9.06 6.84 -9.91
CA ALA A 119 -7.64 6.61 -10.14
C ALA A 119 -7.28 5.12 -9.98
N MET A 120 -7.87 4.42 -9.00
CA MET A 120 -7.70 2.98 -8.82
C MET A 120 -8.35 2.19 -9.96
N TYR A 121 -9.57 2.51 -10.39
CA TYR A 121 -10.20 1.88 -11.56
C TYR A 121 -9.35 2.04 -12.82
N GLN A 122 -8.81 3.23 -13.05
CA GLN A 122 -7.92 3.45 -14.19
C GLN A 122 -6.63 2.63 -14.08
N ALA A 123 -6.07 2.52 -12.87
CA ALA A 123 -4.88 1.70 -12.63
C ALA A 123 -5.15 0.21 -12.88
N ILE A 124 -6.33 -0.31 -12.51
CA ILE A 124 -6.74 -1.68 -12.82
C ILE A 124 -6.76 -1.91 -14.33
N ARG A 125 -7.41 -1.03 -15.11
CA ARG A 125 -7.47 -1.13 -16.59
C ARG A 125 -6.08 -1.23 -17.20
N ASP A 126 -5.17 -0.37 -16.75
CA ASP A 126 -3.81 -0.34 -17.30
C ASP A 126 -2.99 -1.56 -16.89
N LEU A 127 -3.12 -2.03 -15.65
CA LEU A 127 -2.46 -3.26 -15.20
C LEU A 127 -2.96 -4.48 -15.99
N ILE A 128 -4.27 -4.61 -16.21
CA ILE A 128 -4.80 -5.67 -17.06
C ILE A 128 -4.17 -5.62 -18.44
N ARG A 129 -4.12 -4.43 -19.06
CA ARG A 129 -3.61 -4.23 -20.41
C ARG A 129 -2.13 -4.54 -20.55
N VAL A 130 -1.30 -4.17 -19.56
CA VAL A 130 0.17 -4.23 -19.70
C VAL A 130 0.79 -5.45 -19.02
N THR A 131 0.13 -6.01 -18.00
CA THR A 131 0.66 -7.16 -17.24
C THR A 131 -0.14 -8.43 -17.46
N HIS A 132 -1.35 -8.33 -18.08
CA HIS A 132 -2.30 -9.43 -18.23
C HIS A 132 -2.73 -10.09 -16.90
N ASN A 133 -2.62 -9.35 -15.81
CA ASN A 133 -3.10 -9.75 -14.49
C ASN A 133 -4.32 -8.92 -14.11
N LEU A 134 -5.22 -9.53 -13.35
CA LEU A 134 -6.42 -8.87 -12.81
C LEU A 134 -6.20 -8.50 -11.35
N PRO A 135 -5.76 -7.27 -11.03
CA PRO A 135 -5.67 -6.82 -9.65
C PRO A 135 -7.01 -6.34 -9.13
N GLU A 136 -7.22 -6.44 -7.82
CA GLU A 136 -8.28 -5.72 -7.11
C GLU A 136 -7.91 -4.25 -6.87
N GLY A 137 -8.81 -3.46 -6.28
CA GLY A 137 -8.56 -2.03 -5.99
C GLY A 137 -7.30 -1.80 -5.16
N ALA A 138 -7.11 -2.56 -4.09
CA ALA A 138 -5.91 -2.49 -3.27
C ALA A 138 -4.65 -2.87 -4.05
N GLY A 139 -4.74 -3.91 -4.89
CA GLY A 139 -3.64 -4.34 -5.76
C GLY A 139 -3.23 -3.31 -6.82
N ALA A 140 -4.15 -2.43 -7.22
CA ALA A 140 -3.88 -1.38 -8.21
C ALA A 140 -3.49 -0.03 -7.59
N ALA A 141 -3.69 0.16 -6.28
CA ALA A 141 -3.43 1.44 -5.61
C ALA A 141 -1.96 1.88 -5.76
N GLY A 142 -1.02 0.93 -5.78
CA GLY A 142 0.40 1.23 -6.00
C GLY A 142 0.66 1.97 -7.33
N LEU A 143 0.04 1.53 -8.44
CA LEU A 143 0.15 2.21 -9.73
C LEU A 143 -0.56 3.57 -9.73
N ALA A 144 -1.74 3.67 -9.10
CA ALA A 144 -2.42 4.95 -8.95
C ALA A 144 -1.56 5.96 -8.19
N GLY A 145 -0.92 5.52 -7.11
CA GLY A 145 0.02 6.32 -6.34
C GLY A 145 1.28 6.70 -7.10
N LEU A 146 1.85 5.78 -7.86
CA LEU A 146 3.02 6.08 -8.70
C LEU A 146 2.75 7.25 -9.66
N ARG A 147 1.56 7.32 -10.24
CA ARG A 147 1.19 8.44 -11.13
C ARG A 147 1.22 9.78 -10.43
N SER A 148 0.72 9.84 -9.20
CA SER A 148 0.78 11.06 -8.38
C SER A 148 2.20 11.43 -7.98
N LEU A 149 3.05 10.43 -7.76
CA LEU A 149 4.46 10.59 -7.36
C LEU A 149 5.43 10.71 -8.55
N ALA A 150 4.97 10.52 -9.80
CA ALA A 150 5.82 10.48 -10.97
C ALA A 150 6.79 11.67 -11.12
N PRO A 151 6.40 12.93 -10.85
CA PRO A 151 7.33 14.06 -10.91
C PRO A 151 8.48 13.96 -9.89
N ARG A 152 8.21 13.38 -8.71
CA ARG A 152 9.20 13.21 -7.63
C ARG A 152 10.13 12.02 -7.86
N LEU A 153 9.67 11.03 -8.61
CA LEU A 153 10.35 9.76 -8.81
C LEU A 153 10.92 9.60 -10.23
N ALA A 154 10.89 10.66 -11.04
CA ALA A 154 11.45 10.65 -12.40
C ALA A 154 12.95 10.25 -12.39
N GLY A 155 13.31 9.27 -13.23
CA GLY A 155 14.67 8.74 -13.31
C GLY A 155 15.09 7.83 -12.16
N ARG A 156 14.18 7.43 -11.29
CA ARG A 156 14.42 6.50 -10.17
C ARG A 156 13.99 5.08 -10.52
N ASN A 157 14.65 4.11 -9.90
CA ASN A 157 14.22 2.71 -9.92
C ASN A 157 13.13 2.52 -8.87
N VAL A 158 11.90 2.33 -9.32
CA VAL A 158 10.72 2.25 -8.45
C VAL A 158 10.03 0.92 -8.60
N ALA A 159 9.74 0.25 -7.50
CA ALA A 159 8.85 -0.90 -7.46
C ALA A 159 7.45 -0.47 -6.98
N ILE A 160 6.41 -1.02 -7.58
CA ILE A 160 5.04 -0.99 -7.06
C ILE A 160 4.62 -2.39 -6.65
N VAL A 161 3.88 -2.49 -5.56
CA VAL A 161 3.30 -3.76 -5.13
C VAL A 161 1.93 -3.92 -5.76
N MET A 162 1.76 -4.98 -6.55
CA MET A 162 0.46 -5.43 -7.03
C MET A 162 0.04 -6.64 -6.20
N CYS A 163 -0.64 -6.41 -5.09
CA CYS A 163 -1.15 -7.45 -4.21
C CYS A 163 -2.65 -7.65 -4.41
N GLY A 164 -3.10 -8.87 -4.30
CA GLY A 164 -4.51 -9.21 -4.38
C GLY A 164 -5.16 -9.08 -5.76
N GLY A 165 -6.07 -10.00 -6.02
CA GLY A 165 -6.85 -10.07 -7.26
C GLY A 165 -8.32 -10.43 -7.00
N ASN A 166 -8.81 -10.21 -5.78
CA ASN A 166 -10.17 -10.58 -5.38
C ASN A 166 -11.18 -9.47 -5.75
N LEU A 167 -11.29 -9.19 -7.04
CA LEU A 167 -12.20 -8.19 -7.59
C LEU A 167 -13.58 -8.81 -7.85
N ASP A 168 -14.64 -8.21 -7.29
CA ASP A 168 -16.01 -8.65 -7.55
C ASP A 168 -16.49 -8.33 -8.97
N SER A 169 -17.53 -9.03 -9.43
CA SER A 169 -18.02 -8.91 -10.80
C SER A 169 -18.61 -7.53 -11.13
N ALA A 170 -19.18 -6.83 -10.15
CA ALA A 170 -19.73 -5.48 -10.37
C ALA A 170 -18.61 -4.46 -10.55
N SER A 171 -17.56 -4.54 -9.72
CA SER A 171 -16.36 -3.74 -9.86
C SER A 171 -15.62 -4.06 -11.18
N LEU A 172 -15.55 -5.33 -11.58
CA LEU A 172 -14.98 -5.71 -12.87
C LEU A 172 -15.78 -5.13 -14.04
N ALA A 173 -17.11 -5.18 -13.99
CA ALA A 173 -17.95 -4.57 -15.02
C ALA A 173 -17.67 -3.06 -15.16
N ARG A 174 -17.51 -2.36 -14.04
CA ARG A 174 -17.12 -0.93 -14.04
C ARG A 174 -15.70 -0.69 -14.59
N VAL A 175 -14.78 -1.61 -14.34
CA VAL A 175 -13.42 -1.54 -14.92
C VAL A 175 -13.48 -1.62 -16.44
N LEU A 176 -14.35 -2.48 -17.00
CA LEU A 176 -14.43 -2.76 -18.44
C LEU A 176 -15.33 -1.78 -19.20
N ALA A 177 -16.15 -0.99 -18.52
CA ALA A 177 -16.98 0.04 -19.13
C ALA A 177 -16.16 1.30 -19.49
#